data_24c4ebcd122e52b8996643fca34f5341
#
_entry.id   24c4ebcd122e52b8996643fca34f5341
#
_cell.length_a   1.000
_cell.length_b   1.000
_cell.length_c   1.000
_cell.angle_alpha   90.00
_cell.angle_beta   90.00
_cell.angle_gamma   90.00
#
_symmetry.space_group_name_H-M   'P 1'
#
loop_
_entity.id
_entity.type
_entity.pdbx_description
1 polymer ?
#
loop_
_entity_poly.entity_id
_entity_poly.type
_entity_poly.pdbx_seq_one_letter_code
_entity_poly.pdbx_strand_id
1 'polypeptide(L)'
;MKRETHPDTTAHHRGRAVAVAAAVSGCALVVASAAPAAAHNSGHGHGRSTQYVALGDSYTSGPYIPTQVDANCARSDHNYPSIVAADRRGTVLKDVSCSGATTAEMWKAQGTNGPQLDAVQRNTDLVTLQIGGNDIGFSTIIGTCAKLSATDLTGNPCQRYYNSTGVDQLALAVLNTAPKVTKVLRAVHKQAPHARVLVVGYPDLLPDDGSGCYPSVPFAAKDFPYLRDTGKRLNLMLRVVAALNGAEYVDTYGPTVGHDMCKAPADRWIEPLQPASPAAPAHPNAKGEAAMAGAVLKQLDRRHRY
;
A
#
# COMPACT_ATOMS: atom_id res chain seq x y z
N MET A 1 2.01 -55.92 35.01
CA MET A 1 0.86 -56.81 35.10
C MET A 1 0.19 -56.80 33.77
N LYS A 2 0.42 -57.87 33.02
CA LYS A 2 -0.47 -58.77 32.28
C LYS A 2 -1.29 -58.07 31.23
N ARG A 3 -1.00 -58.31 29.98
CA ARG A 3 -1.21 -59.46 29.04
C ARG A 3 -2.33 -59.12 28.07
N GLU A 4 -2.02 -59.07 26.78
CA GLU A 4 -2.20 -60.14 25.76
C GLU A 4 -3.68 -60.32 25.43
N THR A 5 -4.11 -60.41 24.19
CA THR A 5 -3.74 -61.34 23.09
C THR A 5 -4.47 -60.98 21.80
N HIS A 6 -3.83 -61.24 20.66
CA HIS A 6 -4.38 -61.72 19.38
C HIS A 6 -5.03 -63.09 19.55
N PRO A 7 -5.66 -63.72 18.58
CA PRO A 7 -5.55 -63.79 17.11
C PRO A 7 -6.94 -63.99 16.40
N ASP A 8 -7.21 -64.36 15.21
CA ASP A 8 -6.57 -65.08 14.11
C ASP A 8 -7.57 -65.26 12.94
N THR A 9 -7.06 -65.36 11.75
CA THR A 9 -7.34 -66.23 10.60
C THR A 9 -8.73 -66.69 10.19
N THR A 10 -9.02 -66.68 8.87
CA THR A 10 -9.03 -67.77 7.85
C THR A 10 -9.70 -67.30 6.57
N ALA A 11 -9.17 -67.30 5.42
CA ALA A 11 -8.82 -68.25 4.36
C ALA A 11 -9.93 -69.21 3.90
N HIS A 12 -10.18 -69.22 2.62
CA HIS A 12 -10.49 -70.33 1.69
C HIS A 12 -11.38 -69.88 0.51
N HIS A 13 -11.31 -70.20 -0.66
CA HIS A 13 -10.69 -71.17 -1.63
C HIS A 13 -11.41 -71.03 -2.96
N ARG A 14 -10.64 -71.03 -4.04
CA ARG A 14 -10.79 -71.76 -5.31
C ARG A 14 -12.10 -71.78 -6.12
N GLY A 15 -11.95 -71.52 -7.39
CA GLY A 15 -12.82 -72.01 -8.46
C GLY A 15 -12.32 -71.63 -9.85
N ARG A 16 -11.52 -72.51 -10.46
CA ARG A 16 -11.14 -72.44 -11.87
C ARG A 16 -12.30 -72.92 -12.73
N ALA A 17 -12.56 -72.26 -13.84
CA ALA A 17 -13.17 -72.89 -15.00
C ALA A 17 -12.54 -72.37 -16.29
N VAL A 18 -11.96 -73.24 -17.03
CA VAL A 18 -11.42 -73.09 -18.38
C VAL A 18 -12.54 -73.42 -19.37
N ALA A 19 -12.75 -72.58 -20.38
CA ALA A 19 -13.43 -72.99 -21.58
C ALA A 19 -12.77 -72.35 -22.82
N VAL A 20 -12.51 -73.21 -23.76
CA VAL A 20 -11.74 -73.04 -25.00
C VAL A 20 -12.70 -72.78 -26.18
N ALA A 21 -12.17 -72.11 -27.20
CA ALA A 21 -12.50 -72.12 -28.64
C ALA A 21 -13.58 -71.10 -29.09
N ALA A 22 -13.40 -70.37 -30.13
CA ALA A 22 -13.09 -70.69 -31.50
C ALA A 22 -12.78 -69.40 -32.29
N ALA A 23 -11.80 -69.47 -33.14
CA ALA A 23 -11.43 -68.46 -34.13
C ALA A 23 -12.48 -68.39 -35.25
N VAL A 24 -12.90 -67.17 -35.55
CA VAL A 24 -13.49 -66.79 -36.86
C VAL A 24 -12.79 -65.61 -37.40
N SER A 25 -12.00 -65.81 -38.45
CA SER A 25 -11.36 -64.75 -39.22
C SER A 25 -12.40 -63.92 -40.00
N GLY A 26 -12.59 -62.67 -39.67
CA GLY A 26 -13.35 -61.75 -40.45
C GLY A 26 -12.45 -60.57 -40.78
N CYS A 27 -11.98 -60.42 -42.02
CA CYS A 27 -11.31 -59.24 -42.53
C CYS A 27 -12.31 -58.06 -42.57
N ALA A 28 -12.22 -57.18 -41.63
CA ALA A 28 -12.90 -55.91 -41.71
C ALA A 28 -11.89 -54.84 -42.18
N LEU A 29 -12.11 -54.32 -43.37
CA LEU A 29 -11.43 -53.10 -43.87
C LEU A 29 -11.75 -51.94 -42.97
N VAL A 30 -10.81 -51.50 -42.16
CA VAL A 30 -10.89 -50.27 -41.42
C VAL A 30 -10.53 -49.14 -42.37
N VAL A 31 -11.55 -48.43 -42.88
CA VAL A 31 -11.39 -47.15 -43.53
C VAL A 31 -11.09 -46.15 -42.41
N ALA A 32 -9.83 -45.81 -42.25
CA ALA A 32 -9.42 -44.70 -41.34
C ALA A 32 -9.86 -43.38 -41.95
N SER A 33 -11.00 -42.86 -41.53
CA SER A 33 -11.38 -41.47 -41.73
C SER A 33 -10.48 -40.60 -40.85
N ALA A 34 -9.47 -39.98 -41.49
CA ALA A 34 -8.69 -38.94 -40.85
C ALA A 34 -9.61 -37.74 -40.58
N ALA A 35 -10.08 -37.60 -39.35
CA ALA A 35 -10.69 -36.35 -38.91
C ALA A 35 -9.63 -35.26 -38.95
N PRO A 36 -9.93 -34.06 -39.51
CA PRO A 36 -8.99 -32.98 -39.44
C PRO A 36 -8.75 -32.62 -37.97
N ALA A 37 -7.50 -32.68 -37.51
CA ALA A 37 -7.09 -32.15 -36.23
C ALA A 37 -7.47 -30.68 -36.22
N ALA A 38 -8.53 -30.34 -35.48
CA ALA A 38 -8.81 -28.95 -35.16
C ALA A 38 -7.60 -28.45 -34.41
N ALA A 39 -6.79 -27.61 -35.09
CA ALA A 39 -5.75 -26.86 -34.45
C ALA A 39 -6.44 -26.03 -33.36
N HIS A 40 -6.25 -26.43 -32.11
CA HIS A 40 -6.59 -25.63 -30.96
C HIS A 40 -5.65 -24.42 -31.07
N ASN A 41 -6.16 -23.40 -31.72
CA ASN A 41 -5.57 -22.08 -31.70
C ASN A 41 -5.69 -21.65 -30.22
N SER A 42 -4.67 -21.94 -29.41
CA SER A 42 -4.46 -21.36 -28.11
C SER A 42 -4.25 -19.86 -28.36
N GLY A 43 -5.34 -19.17 -28.64
CA GLY A 43 -5.38 -17.74 -28.62
C GLY A 43 -4.87 -17.34 -27.25
N HIS A 44 -3.62 -16.91 -27.21
CA HIS A 44 -3.11 -16.12 -26.10
C HIS A 44 -4.00 -14.88 -26.09
N GLY A 45 -5.10 -14.97 -25.39
CA GLY A 45 -5.91 -13.80 -25.07
C GLY A 45 -4.95 -12.84 -24.42
N HIS A 46 -4.57 -11.80 -25.12
CA HIS A 46 -3.90 -10.66 -24.52
C HIS A 46 -4.89 -10.12 -23.50
N GLY A 47 -4.78 -10.61 -22.25
CA GLY A 47 -5.57 -10.11 -21.14
C GLY A 47 -5.43 -8.59 -21.16
N ARG A 48 -6.55 -7.87 -21.08
CA ARG A 48 -6.56 -6.41 -21.01
C ARG A 48 -5.61 -5.99 -19.89
N SER A 49 -4.70 -5.05 -20.20
CA SER A 49 -3.79 -4.48 -19.20
C SER A 49 -4.58 -3.77 -18.10
N THR A 50 -4.15 -3.94 -16.85
CA THR A 50 -4.72 -3.23 -15.70
C THR A 50 -4.28 -1.76 -15.74
N GLN A 51 -5.23 -0.85 -15.83
CA GLN A 51 -4.97 0.60 -15.78
C GLN A 51 -4.90 1.05 -14.33
N TYR A 52 -3.69 1.37 -13.87
CA TYR A 52 -3.42 1.80 -12.49
C TYR A 52 -3.07 3.28 -12.45
N VAL A 53 -3.80 4.06 -11.63
CA VAL A 53 -3.52 5.48 -11.37
C VAL A 53 -3.10 5.64 -9.91
N ALA A 54 -1.94 6.27 -9.70
CA ALA A 54 -1.46 6.63 -8.36
C ALA A 54 -1.63 8.14 -8.14
N LEU A 55 -2.41 8.49 -7.11
CA LEU A 55 -2.66 9.84 -6.64
C LEU A 55 -2.02 10.00 -5.26
N GLY A 56 -1.43 11.15 -5.00
CA GLY A 56 -0.88 11.35 -3.66
C GLY A 56 0.08 12.51 -3.52
N ASP A 57 0.68 12.57 -2.35
CA ASP A 57 1.68 13.54 -1.94
C ASP A 57 3.11 12.97 -2.00
N SER A 58 4.02 13.51 -1.19
CA SER A 58 5.42 13.10 -1.13
C SER A 58 5.64 11.67 -0.68
N TYR A 59 4.74 11.10 0.12
CA TYR A 59 4.83 9.69 0.55
C TYR A 59 4.46 8.71 -0.56
N THR A 60 3.81 9.19 -1.62
CA THR A 60 3.58 8.44 -2.85
C THR A 60 4.66 8.71 -3.89
N SER A 61 5.13 9.98 -3.99
CA SER A 61 6.10 10.35 -5.04
C SER A 61 7.52 9.85 -4.78
N GLY A 62 7.93 9.62 -3.53
CA GLY A 62 9.26 9.13 -3.19
C GLY A 62 10.39 10.15 -3.45
N PRO A 63 10.32 11.35 -2.83
CA PRO A 63 11.24 12.44 -3.13
C PRO A 63 12.68 12.07 -2.74
N TYR A 64 13.60 12.40 -3.65
CA TYR A 64 15.05 12.15 -3.59
C TYR A 64 15.48 10.66 -3.64
N ILE A 65 14.57 9.73 -3.74
CA ILE A 65 14.93 8.33 -4.03
C ILE A 65 15.33 8.26 -5.53
N PRO A 66 16.52 7.76 -5.88
CA PRO A 66 16.92 7.59 -7.29
C PRO A 66 16.09 6.45 -7.95
N THR A 67 15.66 6.59 -9.21
CA THR A 67 15.82 7.70 -10.13
C THR A 67 14.62 8.64 -10.06
N GLN A 68 14.86 9.94 -10.04
CA GLN A 68 13.79 10.94 -10.10
C GLN A 68 13.34 11.11 -11.57
N VAL A 69 12.10 10.73 -11.88
CA VAL A 69 11.52 10.78 -13.23
C VAL A 69 10.69 12.05 -13.48
N ASP A 70 10.36 12.79 -12.42
CA ASP A 70 9.70 14.09 -12.49
C ASP A 70 10.27 15.00 -11.40
N ALA A 71 11.13 15.93 -11.80
CA ALA A 71 11.80 16.84 -10.85
C ALA A 71 10.83 17.84 -10.20
N ASN A 72 9.74 18.25 -10.88
CA ASN A 72 8.79 19.21 -10.34
C ASN A 72 7.97 18.60 -9.20
N CYS A 73 7.63 17.31 -9.31
CA CYS A 73 6.92 16.57 -8.29
C CYS A 73 7.84 15.81 -7.34
N ALA A 74 9.16 15.87 -7.54
CA ALA A 74 10.14 15.03 -6.86
C ALA A 74 9.68 13.55 -6.85
N ARG A 75 9.31 13.02 -8.03
CA ARG A 75 8.75 11.69 -8.17
C ARG A 75 9.80 10.70 -8.66
N SER A 76 9.93 9.59 -7.94
CA SER A 76 10.86 8.49 -8.23
C SER A 76 10.16 7.38 -9.01
N ASP A 77 10.92 6.66 -9.83
CA ASP A 77 10.52 5.37 -10.41
C ASP A 77 10.70 4.18 -9.46
N HIS A 78 11.18 4.45 -8.24
CA HIS A 78 11.33 3.47 -7.15
C HIS A 78 10.40 3.76 -5.96
N ASN A 79 9.35 4.52 -6.17
CA ASN A 79 8.28 4.72 -5.22
C ASN A 79 7.33 3.51 -5.15
N TYR A 80 6.46 3.43 -4.13
CA TYR A 80 5.60 2.25 -3.96
C TYR A 80 4.68 1.96 -5.16
N PRO A 81 4.12 2.96 -5.89
CA PRO A 81 3.31 2.66 -7.07
C PRO A 81 4.10 1.98 -8.18
N SER A 82 5.34 2.40 -8.42
CA SER A 82 6.22 1.79 -9.42
C SER A 82 6.57 0.34 -9.06
N ILE A 83 6.85 0.08 -7.78
CA ILE A 83 7.12 -1.28 -7.28
C ILE A 83 5.87 -2.18 -7.45
N VAL A 84 4.68 -1.67 -7.09
CA VAL A 84 3.41 -2.39 -7.27
C VAL A 84 3.15 -2.72 -8.73
N ALA A 85 3.36 -1.75 -9.62
CA ALA A 85 3.15 -1.95 -11.06
C ALA A 85 4.14 -2.97 -11.65
N ALA A 86 5.39 -2.97 -11.21
CA ALA A 86 6.41 -3.92 -11.65
C ALA A 86 6.10 -5.37 -11.19
N ASP A 87 5.56 -5.53 -9.98
CA ASP A 87 5.15 -6.84 -9.45
C ASP A 87 3.93 -7.42 -10.22
N ARG A 88 3.02 -6.57 -10.68
CA ARG A 88 1.76 -6.96 -11.32
C ARG A 88 1.89 -6.93 -12.85
N ARG A 89 2.20 -8.08 -13.45
CA ARG A 89 2.33 -8.22 -14.92
C ARG A 89 1.10 -7.67 -15.64
N GLY A 90 1.34 -6.92 -16.70
CA GLY A 90 0.27 -6.31 -17.51
C GLY A 90 -0.36 -5.07 -16.86
N THR A 91 0.24 -4.50 -15.82
CA THR A 91 -0.18 -3.22 -15.24
C THR A 91 0.47 -2.06 -16.01
N VAL A 92 -0.37 -1.08 -16.39
CA VAL A 92 0.06 0.20 -16.94
C VAL A 92 -0.16 1.25 -15.87
N LEU A 93 0.94 1.75 -15.30
CA LEU A 93 0.92 2.78 -14.26
C LEU A 93 0.87 4.17 -14.87
N LYS A 94 -0.04 5.00 -14.36
CA LYS A 94 -0.03 6.45 -14.49
C LYS A 94 0.10 7.07 -13.09
N ASP A 95 1.33 7.37 -12.70
CA ASP A 95 1.62 8.03 -11.44
C ASP A 95 1.63 9.55 -11.64
N VAL A 96 0.75 10.24 -10.93
CA VAL A 96 0.62 11.70 -10.93
C VAL A 96 0.76 12.28 -9.52
N SER A 97 1.28 11.49 -8.60
CA SER A 97 1.63 11.95 -7.25
C SER A 97 2.66 13.07 -7.29
N CYS A 98 2.57 14.00 -6.35
CA CYS A 98 3.44 15.17 -6.36
C CYS A 98 3.78 15.60 -4.93
N SER A 99 5.06 15.77 -4.65
CA SER A 99 5.55 16.18 -3.34
C SER A 99 4.91 17.51 -2.91
N GLY A 100 4.42 17.59 -1.67
CA GLY A 100 3.73 18.76 -1.14
C GLY A 100 2.24 18.86 -1.50
N ALA A 101 1.69 17.95 -2.31
CA ALA A 101 0.27 17.99 -2.67
C ALA A 101 -0.64 17.90 -1.44
N THR A 102 -1.68 18.72 -1.43
CA THR A 102 -2.84 18.61 -0.55
C THR A 102 -4.03 18.05 -1.32
N THR A 103 -5.16 17.92 -0.67
CA THR A 103 -6.41 17.57 -1.39
C THR A 103 -6.81 18.62 -2.43
N ALA A 104 -6.32 19.85 -2.39
CA ALA A 104 -6.62 20.88 -3.37
C ALA A 104 -6.02 20.58 -4.75
N GLU A 105 -4.84 19.99 -4.80
CA GLU A 105 -4.12 19.63 -6.03
C GLU A 105 -4.78 18.47 -6.80
N MET A 106 -5.80 17.85 -6.23
CA MET A 106 -6.68 16.95 -6.96
C MET A 106 -7.45 17.67 -8.08
N TRP A 107 -7.78 18.97 -7.89
CA TRP A 107 -8.53 19.81 -8.85
C TRP A 107 -7.74 20.98 -9.41
N LYS A 108 -6.56 21.25 -8.89
CA LYS A 108 -5.72 22.39 -9.28
C LYS A 108 -4.36 21.90 -9.75
N ALA A 109 -3.77 22.63 -10.68
CA ALA A 109 -2.39 22.41 -11.07
C ALA A 109 -1.44 22.71 -9.90
N GLN A 110 -0.37 21.94 -9.80
CA GLN A 110 0.76 22.15 -8.91
C GLN A 110 2.00 22.46 -9.74
N GLY A 111 2.34 23.73 -9.85
CA GLY A 111 3.39 24.16 -10.78
C GLY A 111 3.03 23.80 -12.23
N THR A 112 3.89 23.01 -12.89
CA THR A 112 3.69 22.54 -14.25
C THR A 112 2.84 21.25 -14.35
N ASN A 113 2.48 20.64 -13.20
CA ASN A 113 1.71 19.42 -13.17
C ASN A 113 0.22 19.73 -13.08
N GLY A 114 -0.58 19.11 -13.96
CA GLY A 114 -2.03 19.29 -13.99
C GLY A 114 -2.72 18.73 -12.75
N PRO A 115 -4.04 18.94 -12.61
CA PRO A 115 -4.83 18.35 -11.54
C PRO A 115 -4.69 16.82 -11.51
N GLN A 116 -4.44 16.23 -10.33
CA GLN A 116 -4.19 14.80 -10.25
C GLN A 116 -5.40 13.96 -10.72
N LEU A 117 -6.64 14.44 -10.48
CA LEU A 117 -7.85 13.74 -10.91
C LEU A 117 -8.01 13.63 -12.44
N ASP A 118 -7.33 14.47 -13.23
CA ASP A 118 -7.37 14.36 -14.68
C ASP A 118 -6.75 13.05 -15.21
N ALA A 119 -5.93 12.38 -14.38
CA ALA A 119 -5.38 11.07 -14.69
C ALA A 119 -6.41 9.93 -14.57
N VAL A 120 -7.45 10.10 -13.76
CA VAL A 120 -8.47 9.08 -13.52
C VAL A 120 -9.44 9.06 -14.69
N GLN A 121 -9.55 7.92 -15.35
CA GLN A 121 -10.38 7.74 -16.55
C GLN A 121 -11.40 6.63 -16.32
N ARG A 122 -12.46 6.59 -17.15
CA ARG A 122 -13.52 5.58 -17.04
C ARG A 122 -13.01 4.13 -17.13
N ASN A 123 -11.89 3.92 -17.80
CA ASN A 123 -11.22 2.63 -17.96
C ASN A 123 -10.14 2.36 -16.90
N THR A 124 -9.99 3.22 -15.88
CA THR A 124 -9.09 2.97 -14.76
C THR A 124 -9.61 1.78 -13.95
N ASP A 125 -8.72 0.81 -13.67
CA ASP A 125 -9.07 -0.41 -12.94
C ASP A 125 -8.65 -0.33 -11.46
N LEU A 126 -7.57 0.38 -11.17
CA LEU A 126 -6.99 0.54 -9.83
C LEU A 126 -6.63 2.00 -9.58
N VAL A 127 -7.00 2.50 -8.41
CA VAL A 127 -6.53 3.80 -7.91
C VAL A 127 -5.94 3.61 -6.52
N THR A 128 -4.73 4.11 -6.28
CA THR A 128 -4.21 4.36 -4.94
C THR A 128 -4.24 5.85 -4.64
N LEU A 129 -4.61 6.20 -3.42
CA LEU A 129 -4.68 7.57 -2.93
C LEU A 129 -3.99 7.65 -1.56
N GLN A 130 -2.91 8.42 -1.45
CA GLN A 130 -2.26 8.74 -0.19
C GLN A 130 -2.15 10.25 -0.06
N ILE A 131 -3.02 10.85 0.74
CA ILE A 131 -3.20 12.30 0.81
C ILE A 131 -3.72 12.73 2.19
N GLY A 132 -3.46 13.96 2.58
CA GLY A 132 -3.97 14.55 3.81
C GLY A 132 -2.88 14.98 4.78
N GLY A 133 -1.66 14.44 4.66
CA GLY A 133 -0.51 14.87 5.48
C GLY A 133 -0.21 16.35 5.35
N ASN A 134 -0.23 16.87 4.13
CA ASN A 134 -0.03 18.30 3.88
C ASN A 134 -1.27 19.13 4.24
N ASP A 135 -2.48 18.58 4.14
CA ASP A 135 -3.71 19.27 4.59
C ASP A 135 -3.71 19.58 6.08
N ILE A 136 -3.11 18.71 6.92
CA ILE A 136 -2.95 18.97 8.35
C ILE A 136 -1.74 19.87 8.66
N GLY A 137 -0.89 20.18 7.67
CA GLY A 137 0.28 21.04 7.84
C GLY A 137 1.55 20.32 8.25
N PHE A 138 1.80 19.10 7.75
CA PHE A 138 2.93 18.23 8.14
C PHE A 138 4.26 18.97 8.30
N SER A 139 4.73 19.67 7.25
CA SER A 139 6.03 20.37 7.31
C SER A 139 6.06 21.50 8.35
N THR A 140 4.94 22.22 8.51
CA THR A 140 4.79 23.27 9.54
C THR A 140 4.83 22.68 10.94
N ILE A 141 4.16 21.54 11.16
CA ILE A 141 4.18 20.83 12.44
C ILE A 141 5.61 20.42 12.81
N ILE A 142 6.31 19.74 11.89
CA ILE A 142 7.70 19.30 12.09
C ILE A 142 8.60 20.50 12.43
N GLY A 143 8.57 21.55 11.62
CA GLY A 143 9.41 22.74 11.83
C GLY A 143 9.09 23.49 13.13
N THR A 144 7.81 23.68 13.46
CA THR A 144 7.37 24.33 14.70
C THR A 144 7.80 23.53 15.93
N CYS A 145 7.57 22.20 15.91
CA CYS A 145 7.91 21.35 17.05
C CYS A 145 9.43 21.28 17.26
N ALA A 146 10.22 21.16 16.20
CA ALA A 146 11.68 21.18 16.29
C ALA A 146 12.19 22.49 16.89
N LYS A 147 11.65 23.64 16.45
CA LYS A 147 12.01 24.97 16.97
C LYS A 147 11.64 25.13 18.44
N LEU A 148 10.43 24.74 18.83
CA LEU A 148 9.96 24.87 20.21
C LEU A 148 10.73 23.94 21.16
N SER A 149 11.09 22.75 20.71
CA SER A 149 11.84 21.77 21.50
C SER A 149 13.18 22.29 21.98
N ALA A 150 13.83 23.19 21.22
CA ALA A 150 15.08 23.83 21.63
C ALA A 150 14.96 24.63 22.93
N THR A 151 13.76 25.04 23.35
CA THR A 151 13.51 25.80 24.58
C THR A 151 13.21 24.92 25.81
N ASP A 152 12.82 23.66 25.61
CA ASP A 152 12.43 22.71 26.68
C ASP A 152 12.54 21.28 26.16
N LEU A 153 13.74 20.70 26.22
CA LEU A 153 14.01 19.35 25.68
C LEU A 153 13.33 18.20 26.43
N THR A 154 12.97 18.41 27.68
CA THR A 154 12.39 17.35 28.55
C THR A 154 10.88 17.45 28.67
N GLY A 155 10.33 18.59 28.28
CA GLY A 155 8.90 18.88 28.36
C GLY A 155 8.11 18.50 27.11
N ASN A 156 7.01 19.24 26.92
CA ASN A 156 6.09 19.09 25.78
C ASN A 156 5.74 20.44 25.15
N PRO A 157 6.72 21.26 24.76
CA PRO A 157 6.47 22.63 24.27
C PRO A 157 5.63 22.66 22.98
N CYS A 158 5.78 21.66 22.11
CA CYS A 158 4.98 21.53 20.90
C CYS A 158 3.50 21.25 21.23
N GLN A 159 3.24 20.26 22.09
CA GLN A 159 1.88 19.96 22.53
C GLN A 159 1.23 21.18 23.23
N ARG A 160 1.95 21.88 24.10
CA ARG A 160 1.43 23.10 24.76
C ARG A 160 1.06 24.17 23.73
N TYR A 161 1.90 24.36 22.71
CA TYR A 161 1.62 25.33 21.64
C TYR A 161 0.34 25.01 20.90
N TYR A 162 0.17 23.77 20.42
CA TYR A 162 -1.02 23.38 19.66
C TYR A 162 -2.29 23.22 20.52
N ASN A 163 -2.16 23.22 21.84
CA ASN A 163 -3.29 23.17 22.78
C ASN A 163 -3.51 24.53 23.50
N SER A 164 -2.78 25.58 23.11
CA SER A 164 -2.81 26.90 23.81
C SER A 164 -4.19 27.58 23.81
N THR A 165 -5.07 27.22 22.88
CA THR A 165 -6.44 27.74 22.77
C THR A 165 -7.47 26.92 23.53
N GLY A 166 -7.06 25.89 24.26
CA GLY A 166 -7.93 24.94 24.95
C GLY A 166 -8.49 23.83 24.06
N VAL A 167 -8.12 23.84 22.76
CA VAL A 167 -8.49 22.80 21.77
C VAL A 167 -7.23 22.28 21.10
N ASP A 168 -7.12 20.97 20.94
CA ASP A 168 -6.02 20.36 20.19
C ASP A 168 -6.15 20.71 18.69
N GLN A 169 -5.32 21.68 18.25
CA GLN A 169 -5.35 22.18 16.87
C GLN A 169 -4.96 21.11 15.84
N LEU A 170 -4.10 20.13 16.21
CA LEU A 170 -3.73 19.06 15.31
C LEU A 170 -4.88 18.05 15.15
N ALA A 171 -5.56 17.71 16.25
CA ALA A 171 -6.77 16.89 16.17
C ALA A 171 -7.85 17.57 15.32
N LEU A 172 -8.04 18.89 15.48
CA LEU A 172 -8.98 19.67 14.67
C LEU A 172 -8.59 19.69 13.19
N ALA A 173 -7.30 19.84 12.87
CA ALA A 173 -6.79 19.79 11.49
C ALA A 173 -7.07 18.43 10.83
N VAL A 174 -6.89 17.33 11.55
CA VAL A 174 -7.25 15.98 11.09
C VAL A 174 -8.76 15.88 10.81
N LEU A 175 -9.62 16.35 11.72
CA LEU A 175 -11.07 16.33 11.53
C LEU A 175 -11.49 17.16 10.31
N ASN A 176 -10.91 18.34 10.13
CA ASN A 176 -11.20 19.22 8.99
C ASN A 176 -10.70 18.68 7.65
N THR A 177 -9.79 17.70 7.66
CA THR A 177 -9.31 17.03 6.45
C THR A 177 -10.25 15.92 5.97
N ALA A 178 -11.03 15.31 6.86
CA ALA A 178 -11.95 14.23 6.51
C ALA A 178 -12.95 14.56 5.37
N PRO A 179 -13.68 15.69 5.39
CA PRO A 179 -14.58 16.05 4.30
C PRO A 179 -13.84 16.32 2.98
N LYS A 180 -12.59 16.78 3.03
CA LYS A 180 -11.77 17.02 1.84
C LYS A 180 -11.41 15.69 1.16
N VAL A 181 -10.91 14.70 1.92
CA VAL A 181 -10.60 13.35 1.41
C VAL A 181 -11.87 12.66 0.91
N THR A 182 -13.01 12.81 1.62
CA THR A 182 -14.31 12.32 1.16
C THR A 182 -14.67 12.86 -0.23
N LYS A 183 -14.45 14.16 -0.45
CA LYS A 183 -14.70 14.79 -1.75
C LYS A 183 -13.83 14.19 -2.86
N VAL A 184 -12.55 13.91 -2.56
CA VAL A 184 -11.63 13.25 -3.51
C VAL A 184 -12.14 11.85 -3.88
N LEU A 185 -12.47 11.01 -2.91
CA LEU A 185 -12.94 9.64 -3.15
C LEU A 185 -14.22 9.62 -3.99
N ARG A 186 -15.17 10.51 -3.70
CA ARG A 186 -16.40 10.65 -4.51
C ARG A 186 -16.09 11.05 -5.95
N ALA A 187 -15.11 11.92 -6.18
CA ALA A 187 -14.69 12.29 -7.53
C ALA A 187 -14.04 11.10 -8.26
N VAL A 188 -13.18 10.35 -7.61
CA VAL A 188 -12.57 9.13 -8.16
C VAL A 188 -13.64 8.13 -8.57
N HIS A 189 -14.60 7.79 -7.71
CA HIS A 189 -15.69 6.87 -8.04
C HIS A 189 -16.61 7.38 -9.15
N LYS A 190 -16.81 8.70 -9.24
CA LYS A 190 -17.59 9.30 -10.34
C LYS A 190 -16.86 9.14 -11.68
N GLN A 191 -15.55 9.32 -11.73
CA GLN A 191 -14.76 9.22 -12.96
C GLN A 191 -14.49 7.78 -13.36
N ALA A 192 -14.18 6.90 -12.38
CA ALA A 192 -13.85 5.49 -12.57
C ALA A 192 -14.76 4.60 -11.70
N PRO A 193 -16.04 4.40 -12.05
CA PRO A 193 -17.03 3.72 -11.19
C PRO A 193 -16.72 2.23 -10.95
N HIS A 194 -15.88 1.63 -11.78
CA HIS A 194 -15.47 0.22 -11.66
C HIS A 194 -14.07 0.05 -11.06
N ALA A 195 -13.36 1.14 -10.80
CA ALA A 195 -12.03 1.08 -10.24
C ALA A 195 -12.06 0.55 -8.80
N ARG A 196 -11.11 -0.32 -8.49
CA ARG A 196 -10.76 -0.62 -7.10
C ARG A 196 -9.99 0.56 -6.52
N VAL A 197 -10.47 1.13 -5.42
CA VAL A 197 -9.86 2.32 -4.82
C VAL A 197 -9.26 1.96 -3.47
N LEU A 198 -7.95 2.18 -3.32
CA LEU A 198 -7.20 1.95 -2.11
C LEU A 198 -6.72 3.27 -1.52
N VAL A 199 -7.13 3.58 -0.29
CA VAL A 199 -6.58 4.68 0.50
C VAL A 199 -5.39 4.16 1.28
N VAL A 200 -4.20 4.65 0.97
CA VAL A 200 -2.94 4.22 1.58
C VAL A 200 -2.66 5.09 2.79
N GLY A 201 -2.44 4.47 3.95
CA GLY A 201 -2.08 5.18 5.18
C GLY A 201 -0.63 5.67 5.16
N TYR A 202 -0.26 6.45 6.18
CA TYR A 202 1.12 6.88 6.39
C TYR A 202 1.87 5.88 7.28
N PRO A 203 3.17 5.64 7.03
CA PRO A 203 4.00 4.73 7.82
C PRO A 203 4.26 5.27 9.23
N ASP A 204 4.86 4.44 10.08
CA ASP A 204 5.31 4.81 11.42
C ASP A 204 6.53 5.75 11.32
N LEU A 205 6.35 7.01 11.70
CA LEU A 205 7.41 8.03 11.63
C LEU A 205 8.24 8.12 12.90
N LEU A 206 7.63 7.83 14.05
CA LEU A 206 8.19 8.00 15.39
C LEU A 206 7.97 6.74 16.20
N PRO A 207 8.86 6.40 17.15
CA PRO A 207 8.74 5.17 17.92
C PRO A 207 7.33 4.92 18.46
N ASP A 208 6.78 3.75 18.19
CA ASP A 208 5.41 3.37 18.56
C ASP A 208 5.19 3.34 20.09
N ASP A 209 6.25 3.13 20.85
CA ASP A 209 6.25 3.23 22.33
C ASP A 209 6.30 4.68 22.84
N GLY A 210 6.48 5.66 21.97
CA GLY A 210 6.57 7.09 22.31
C GLY A 210 7.91 7.51 22.90
N SER A 211 8.93 6.67 22.84
CA SER A 211 10.30 7.05 23.20
C SER A 211 10.86 8.11 22.25
N GLY A 212 11.80 8.91 22.73
CA GLY A 212 12.46 9.95 21.93
C GLY A 212 13.88 9.58 21.53
N CYS A 213 14.40 10.25 20.51
CA CYS A 213 15.77 10.02 20.02
C CYS A 213 16.52 11.34 19.72
N TYR A 214 16.34 12.34 20.59
CA TYR A 214 17.15 13.55 20.50
C TYR A 214 18.65 13.21 20.58
N PRO A 215 19.55 13.83 19.80
CA PRO A 215 19.31 14.91 18.84
C PRO A 215 18.97 14.48 17.40
N SER A 216 18.95 13.16 17.10
CA SER A 216 18.69 12.65 15.74
C SER A 216 17.37 13.14 15.18
N VAL A 217 16.34 13.17 16.02
CA VAL A 217 15.06 13.83 15.76
C VAL A 217 14.89 14.91 16.85
N PRO A 218 14.93 16.19 16.50
CA PRO A 218 15.06 17.28 17.45
C PRO A 218 13.71 17.68 18.05
N PHE A 219 12.97 16.71 18.61
CA PHE A 219 11.75 16.96 19.37
C PHE A 219 12.00 16.79 20.87
N ALA A 220 11.23 17.52 21.68
CA ALA A 220 11.23 17.37 23.12
C ALA A 220 10.67 16.00 23.53
N ALA A 221 11.18 15.44 24.62
CA ALA A 221 10.91 14.06 25.00
C ALA A 221 9.41 13.73 25.10
N LYS A 222 8.59 14.64 25.67
CA LYS A 222 7.16 14.41 25.82
C LYS A 222 6.32 14.82 24.60
N ASP A 223 6.95 15.38 23.57
CA ASP A 223 6.27 15.66 22.29
C ASP A 223 6.27 14.45 21.34
N PHE A 224 7.15 13.47 21.51
CA PHE A 224 7.16 12.26 20.69
C PHE A 224 5.82 11.51 20.72
N PRO A 225 5.23 11.16 21.88
CA PRO A 225 3.93 10.50 21.89
C PRO A 225 2.82 11.37 21.30
N TYR A 226 2.85 12.69 21.50
CA TYR A 226 1.84 13.59 20.92
C TYR A 226 1.87 13.61 19.39
N LEU A 227 3.07 13.69 18.81
CA LEU A 227 3.25 13.71 17.36
C LEU A 227 2.96 12.32 16.73
N ARG A 228 3.42 11.23 17.36
CA ARG A 228 3.05 9.86 16.99
C ARG A 228 1.54 9.68 16.95
N ASP A 229 0.84 10.09 18.01
CA ASP A 229 -0.61 9.95 18.12
C ASP A 229 -1.36 10.82 17.10
N THR A 230 -0.78 11.94 16.69
CA THR A 230 -1.31 12.76 15.60
C THR A 230 -1.26 11.97 14.27
N GLY A 231 -0.17 11.29 13.98
CA GLY A 231 -0.06 10.39 12.82
C GLY A 231 -1.07 9.24 12.86
N LYS A 232 -1.23 8.61 14.04
CA LYS A 232 -2.24 7.55 14.24
C LYS A 232 -3.67 8.06 14.04
N ARG A 233 -3.99 9.28 14.51
CA ARG A 233 -5.30 9.92 14.28
C ARG A 233 -5.54 10.20 12.80
N LEU A 234 -4.52 10.66 12.05
CA LEU A 234 -4.63 10.83 10.61
C LEU A 234 -4.95 9.51 9.92
N ASN A 235 -4.22 8.45 10.23
CA ASN A 235 -4.46 7.11 9.69
C ASN A 235 -5.85 6.55 10.05
N LEU A 236 -6.32 6.78 11.28
CA LEU A 236 -7.67 6.39 11.70
C LEU A 236 -8.73 7.16 10.89
N MET A 237 -8.56 8.47 10.70
CA MET A 237 -9.45 9.27 9.87
C MET A 237 -9.50 8.75 8.43
N LEU A 238 -8.35 8.48 7.82
CA LEU A 238 -8.26 7.93 6.47
C LEU A 238 -8.96 6.58 6.35
N ARG A 239 -8.78 5.69 7.33
CA ARG A 239 -9.45 4.38 7.40
C ARG A 239 -10.98 4.52 7.45
N VAL A 240 -11.48 5.40 8.31
CA VAL A 240 -12.93 5.64 8.46
C VAL A 240 -13.50 6.25 7.18
N VAL A 241 -12.84 7.25 6.63
CA VAL A 241 -13.28 7.92 5.39
C VAL A 241 -13.26 6.95 4.21
N ALA A 242 -12.24 6.10 4.08
CA ALA A 242 -12.19 5.06 3.05
C ALA A 242 -13.42 4.14 3.15
N ALA A 243 -13.66 3.57 4.33
CA ALA A 243 -14.78 2.65 4.56
C ALA A 243 -16.15 3.27 4.26
N LEU A 244 -16.36 4.54 4.65
CA LEU A 244 -17.61 5.27 4.43
C LEU A 244 -17.84 5.68 2.96
N ASN A 245 -16.80 5.65 2.13
CA ASN A 245 -16.87 6.05 0.72
C ASN A 245 -16.55 4.91 -0.24
N GLY A 246 -16.70 3.64 0.16
CA GLY A 246 -16.54 2.49 -0.74
C GLY A 246 -15.11 2.21 -1.20
N ALA A 247 -14.12 2.74 -0.49
CA ALA A 247 -12.70 2.48 -0.71
C ALA A 247 -12.14 1.54 0.37
N GLU A 248 -11.02 0.89 0.06
CA GLU A 248 -10.32 0.02 0.99
C GLU A 248 -9.15 0.78 1.64
N TYR A 249 -8.92 0.59 2.92
CA TYR A 249 -7.76 1.16 3.59
C TYR A 249 -6.58 0.18 3.56
N VAL A 250 -5.40 0.69 3.20
CA VAL A 250 -4.13 -0.04 3.27
C VAL A 250 -3.35 0.44 4.48
N ASP A 251 -3.13 -0.45 5.43
CA ASP A 251 -2.31 -0.18 6.60
C ASP A 251 -0.83 -0.26 6.24
N THR A 252 -0.16 0.88 6.23
CA THR A 252 1.30 0.99 6.08
C THR A 252 1.99 1.27 7.42
N TYR A 253 1.23 1.67 8.45
CA TYR A 253 1.75 1.93 9.78
C TYR A 253 2.24 0.65 10.45
N GLY A 254 1.36 -0.35 10.58
CA GLY A 254 1.69 -1.61 11.25
C GLY A 254 2.95 -2.30 10.70
N PRO A 255 3.10 -2.48 9.38
CA PRO A 255 4.29 -3.08 8.78
C PRO A 255 5.59 -2.30 8.98
N THR A 256 5.54 -1.00 9.29
CA THR A 256 6.73 -0.15 9.47
C THR A 256 7.08 0.15 10.92
N VAL A 257 6.29 -0.34 11.89
CA VAL A 257 6.61 -0.23 13.32
C VAL A 257 7.98 -0.84 13.61
N GLY A 258 8.82 -0.06 14.31
CA GLY A 258 10.20 -0.45 14.61
C GLY A 258 11.22 -0.07 13.52
N HIS A 259 10.80 0.64 12.49
CA HIS A 259 11.66 1.14 11.40
C HIS A 259 11.56 2.68 11.23
N ASP A 260 11.17 3.35 12.29
CA ASP A 260 10.96 4.79 12.39
C ASP A 260 12.26 5.63 12.30
N MET A 261 12.12 6.96 12.34
CA MET A 261 13.24 7.91 12.25
C MET A 261 14.30 7.77 13.35
N CYS A 262 13.96 7.13 14.47
CA CYS A 262 14.85 6.94 15.61
C CYS A 262 15.75 5.70 15.51
N LYS A 263 15.53 4.84 14.54
CA LYS A 263 16.32 3.62 14.38
C LYS A 263 17.68 3.91 13.74
N ALA A 264 18.61 2.99 13.93
CA ALA A 264 19.92 3.03 13.28
C ALA A 264 19.77 3.07 11.74
N PRO A 265 20.73 3.66 11.00
CA PRO A 265 20.64 3.76 9.53
C PRO A 265 20.40 2.42 8.81
N ALA A 266 20.88 1.31 9.37
CA ALA A 266 20.68 -0.02 8.80
C ALA A 266 19.21 -0.50 8.91
N ASP A 267 18.52 -0.10 9.97
CA ASP A 267 17.20 -0.63 10.36
C ASP A 267 16.05 0.29 10.03
N ARG A 268 16.33 1.60 9.89
CA ARG A 268 15.27 2.56 9.62
C ARG A 268 14.81 2.55 8.16
N TRP A 269 13.54 2.80 7.98
CA TRP A 269 12.86 2.92 6.68
C TRP A 269 12.31 4.32 6.46
N ILE A 270 12.28 5.13 7.53
CA ILE A 270 11.93 6.55 7.48
C ILE A 270 13.16 7.35 7.86
N GLU A 271 13.60 8.24 7.00
CA GLU A 271 14.77 9.06 7.26
C GLU A 271 14.46 10.20 8.24
N PRO A 272 15.38 10.55 9.14
CA PRO A 272 15.21 11.68 10.05
C PRO A 272 15.32 13.02 9.32
N LEU A 273 15.32 14.15 10.09
CA LEU A 273 15.41 15.48 9.49
C LEU A 273 16.75 15.74 8.78
N GLN A 274 17.77 14.93 9.07
CA GLN A 274 19.04 14.88 8.34
C GLN A 274 19.18 13.44 7.77
N PRO A 275 18.74 13.22 6.54
CA PRO A 275 18.78 11.90 5.92
C PRO A 275 20.19 11.34 5.77
N ALA A 276 20.39 10.05 6.01
CA ALA A 276 21.62 9.33 5.72
C ALA A 276 21.50 8.42 4.48
N SER A 277 20.28 8.17 4.04
CA SER A 277 19.98 7.49 2.78
C SER A 277 19.23 8.45 1.83
N PRO A 278 19.25 8.19 0.52
CA PRO A 278 18.48 9.00 -0.44
C PRO A 278 16.99 8.98 -0.13
N ALA A 279 16.49 10.06 0.45
CA ALA A 279 15.08 10.38 0.72
C ALA A 279 14.97 11.83 1.18
N ALA A 280 13.77 12.41 1.15
CA ALA A 280 13.51 13.67 1.79
C ALA A 280 13.53 13.56 3.33
N PRO A 281 13.80 14.66 4.08
CA PRO A 281 13.67 14.67 5.53
C PRO A 281 12.28 14.22 6.01
N ALA A 282 12.24 13.34 6.99
CA ALA A 282 11.02 12.73 7.56
C ALA A 282 10.16 11.94 6.55
N HIS A 283 10.78 11.35 5.52
CA HIS A 283 10.10 10.57 4.49
C HIS A 283 10.66 9.14 4.40
N PRO A 284 9.89 8.23 3.78
CA PRO A 284 10.37 6.89 3.47
C PRO A 284 11.63 6.93 2.59
N ASN A 285 12.58 6.06 2.89
CA ASN A 285 13.65 5.70 1.97
C ASN A 285 13.20 4.52 1.08
N ALA A 286 14.09 4.00 0.23
CA ALA A 286 13.74 2.89 -0.66
C ALA A 286 13.19 1.64 0.07
N LYS A 287 13.64 1.37 1.31
CA LYS A 287 13.09 0.27 2.13
C LYS A 287 11.67 0.57 2.61
N GLY A 288 11.40 1.83 2.98
CA GLY A 288 10.07 2.30 3.37
C GLY A 288 9.08 2.21 2.21
N GLU A 289 9.47 2.65 1.02
CA GLU A 289 8.66 2.52 -0.19
C GLU A 289 8.37 1.04 -0.53
N ALA A 290 9.36 0.16 -0.40
CA ALA A 290 9.17 -1.28 -0.61
C ALA A 290 8.20 -1.89 0.42
N ALA A 291 8.26 -1.47 1.68
CA ALA A 291 7.33 -1.92 2.72
C ALA A 291 5.89 -1.45 2.44
N MET A 292 5.72 -0.20 2.00
CA MET A 292 4.42 0.35 1.59
C MET A 292 3.88 -0.39 0.36
N ALA A 293 4.72 -0.67 -0.64
CA ALA A 293 4.35 -1.49 -1.79
C ALA A 293 3.88 -2.89 -1.37
N GLY A 294 4.60 -3.54 -0.45
CA GLY A 294 4.21 -4.84 0.12
C GLY A 294 2.85 -4.81 0.80
N ALA A 295 2.53 -3.73 1.52
CA ALA A 295 1.21 -3.55 2.13
C ALA A 295 0.10 -3.42 1.07
N VAL A 296 0.34 -2.65 0.00
CA VAL A 296 -0.60 -2.51 -1.13
C VAL A 296 -0.80 -3.85 -1.83
N LEU A 297 0.27 -4.57 -2.16
CA LEU A 297 0.21 -5.88 -2.80
C LEU A 297 -0.57 -6.89 -1.94
N LYS A 298 -0.30 -6.95 -0.65
CA LYS A 298 -1.04 -7.79 0.30
C LYS A 298 -2.53 -7.46 0.33
N GLN A 299 -2.91 -6.18 0.23
CA GLN A 299 -4.31 -5.78 0.17
C GLN A 299 -4.94 -6.20 -1.16
N LEU A 300 -4.22 -6.08 -2.29
CA LEU A 300 -4.69 -6.52 -3.60
C LEU A 300 -4.97 -8.03 -3.64
N ASP A 301 -4.15 -8.85 -2.97
CA ASP A 301 -4.29 -10.32 -2.94
C ASP A 301 -5.48 -10.82 -2.12
N ARG A 302 -5.97 -10.04 -1.16
CA ARG A 302 -7.07 -10.45 -0.27
C ARG A 302 -8.37 -10.77 -1.02
N ARG A 303 -8.66 -10.13 -2.16
CA ARG A 303 -9.88 -10.37 -2.95
C ARG A 303 -9.82 -11.54 -3.92
N HIS A 304 -8.63 -12.10 -4.17
CA HIS A 304 -8.49 -13.29 -5.01
C HIS A 304 -8.77 -14.61 -4.25
N ARG A 305 -9.13 -14.54 -2.96
CA ARG A 305 -9.35 -15.72 -2.11
C ARG A 305 -10.82 -16.00 -1.77
N TYR A 306 -11.77 -15.26 -2.40
CA TYR A 306 -13.20 -15.48 -2.21
C TYR A 306 -13.93 -15.64 -3.52
#